data_eb445b1339a1694ad28fafce1d9f8d3d
#
_entry.id   eb445b1339a1694ad28fafce1d9f8d3d
#
_cell.length_a   1.000
_cell.length_b   1.000
_cell.length_c   1.000
_cell.angle_alpha   90.00
_cell.angle_beta   90.00
_cell.angle_gamma   90.00
#
_symmetry.space_group_name_H-M   'P 1'
#
loop_
_entity.id
_entity.type
_entity.pdbx_description
1 polymer ?
#
loop_
_entity_poly.entity_id
_entity_poly.type
_entity_poly.pdbx_seq_one_letter_code
_entity_poly.pdbx_strand_id
1 'polypeptide(L)'
;PLNSDGSAPEHPESAAGDLVGTIWRFSSDRRQPPADIDYDYNNLRIKLDSRGLAKMSGTLKFSDLEGLPRHSMITLLQCGAPQPTGIVKWTGVRFSDFADMIGVAEPAHYCRLISHDGYYIDEEMPTLRHPQVMLAWMMNDEPLPPVNGAPIRLVMPFRYGARSIKAISEITFASPGFSARIGD
;
A
#
# COMPACT_ATOMS: atom_id res chain seq x y z
N PRO A 1 -14.88 -6.31 -13.31
CA PRO A 1 -13.84 -6.57 -14.31
C PRO A 1 -12.99 -5.33 -14.53
N LEU A 2 -11.72 -5.51 -14.86
CA LEU A 2 -10.83 -4.43 -15.19
C LEU A 2 -11.19 -3.77 -16.52
N ASN A 3 -10.75 -2.53 -16.71
CA ASN A 3 -10.83 -1.85 -17.99
C ASN A 3 -9.94 -2.56 -19.03
N SER A 4 -10.15 -2.25 -20.32
CA SER A 4 -9.41 -2.89 -21.41
C SER A 4 -7.89 -2.63 -21.34
N ASP A 5 -7.46 -1.55 -20.71
CA ASP A 5 -6.05 -1.22 -20.50
C ASP A 5 -5.44 -1.87 -19.23
N GLY A 6 -6.23 -2.69 -18.53
CA GLY A 6 -5.81 -3.35 -17.30
C GLY A 6 -5.96 -2.51 -16.03
N SER A 7 -6.39 -1.26 -16.15
CA SER A 7 -6.67 -0.42 -14.97
C SER A 7 -7.98 -0.84 -14.30
N ALA A 8 -8.13 -0.47 -13.03
CA ALA A 8 -9.38 -0.68 -12.31
C ALA A 8 -10.39 0.42 -12.64
N PRO A 9 -11.69 0.10 -12.73
CA PRO A 9 -12.72 1.12 -12.86
C PRO A 9 -12.71 2.06 -11.65
N GLU A 10 -12.80 3.36 -11.92
CA GLU A 10 -12.99 4.37 -10.88
C GLU A 10 -14.44 4.85 -10.94
N HIS A 11 -14.96 5.23 -9.79
CA HIS A 11 -16.37 5.56 -9.59
C HIS A 11 -16.52 7.00 -9.12
N PRO A 12 -17.71 7.59 -9.25
CA PRO A 12 -17.98 8.90 -8.66
C PRO A 12 -18.02 8.79 -7.12
N GLU A 13 -17.80 9.92 -6.47
CA GLU A 13 -17.76 9.98 -5.00
C GLU A 13 -19.05 9.47 -4.36
N SER A 14 -20.19 9.67 -5.02
CA SER A 14 -21.49 9.18 -4.55
C SER A 14 -21.58 7.66 -4.46
N ALA A 15 -20.68 6.92 -5.10
CA ALA A 15 -20.64 5.47 -5.05
C ALA A 15 -19.88 4.92 -3.83
N ALA A 16 -19.14 5.78 -3.13
CA ALA A 16 -18.37 5.36 -1.95
C ALA A 16 -19.31 4.97 -0.81
N GLY A 17 -19.03 3.83 -0.21
CA GLY A 17 -19.81 3.28 0.90
C GLY A 17 -18.93 2.48 1.84
N ASP A 18 -19.56 1.65 2.65
CA ASP A 18 -18.85 0.84 3.62
C ASP A 18 -18.08 -0.31 2.95
N LEU A 19 -16.93 -0.60 3.52
CA LEU A 19 -16.15 -1.77 3.17
C LEU A 19 -16.68 -2.97 3.95
N VAL A 20 -17.21 -3.96 3.23
CA VAL A 20 -17.89 -5.10 3.84
C VAL A 20 -16.99 -6.33 3.80
N GLY A 21 -17.03 -7.14 4.87
CA GLY A 21 -16.37 -8.44 4.91
C GLY A 21 -14.85 -8.36 5.01
N THR A 22 -14.33 -7.32 5.62
CA THR A 22 -12.89 -7.18 5.81
C THR A 22 -12.34 -8.25 6.74
N ILE A 23 -11.34 -8.95 6.26
CA ILE A 23 -10.59 -9.91 7.05
C ILE A 23 -9.20 -9.35 7.27
N TRP A 24 -8.78 -9.30 8.52
CA TRP A 24 -7.39 -9.01 8.80
C TRP A 24 -6.57 -10.25 8.44
N ARG A 25 -5.76 -10.11 7.41
CA ARG A 25 -4.85 -11.16 6.98
C ARG A 25 -3.48 -10.58 6.71
N PHE A 26 -2.52 -11.16 7.36
CA PHE A 26 -1.12 -11.05 7.02
C PHE A 26 -0.56 -12.48 6.86
N SER A 27 0.50 -12.79 7.56
CA SER A 27 1.17 -14.09 7.49
C SER A 27 0.47 -15.20 8.26
N SER A 28 -0.59 -14.90 9.02
CA SER A 28 -1.25 -15.85 9.92
C SER A 28 -2.76 -15.73 9.84
N ASP A 29 -3.48 -16.61 10.53
CA ASP A 29 -4.94 -16.62 10.64
C ASP A 29 -5.50 -15.49 11.51
N ARG A 30 -4.73 -14.43 11.72
CA ARG A 30 -5.19 -13.28 12.49
C ARG A 30 -6.41 -12.64 11.84
N ARG A 31 -7.48 -12.59 12.59
CA ARG A 31 -8.74 -11.93 12.20
C ARG A 31 -8.91 -10.59 12.87
N GLN A 32 -8.02 -10.26 13.80
CA GLN A 32 -8.02 -8.99 14.51
C GLN A 32 -6.72 -8.25 14.25
N PRO A 33 -6.77 -6.92 14.13
CA PRO A 33 -5.55 -6.14 14.00
C PRO A 33 -4.66 -6.34 15.23
N PRO A 34 -3.32 -6.35 15.05
CA PRO A 34 -2.40 -6.41 16.19
C PRO A 34 -2.63 -5.24 17.16
N ALA A 35 -2.55 -5.50 18.46
CA ALA A 35 -2.77 -4.49 19.48
C ALA A 35 -1.55 -3.58 19.70
N ASP A 36 -0.39 -3.96 19.20
CA ASP A 36 0.89 -3.30 19.43
C ASP A 36 1.30 -2.32 18.31
N ILE A 37 0.38 -1.99 17.41
CA ILE A 37 0.59 -1.01 16.36
C ILE A 37 0.08 0.36 16.83
N ASP A 38 0.85 1.41 16.57
CA ASP A 38 0.33 2.77 16.64
C ASP A 38 -0.45 3.07 15.37
N TYR A 39 -1.76 3.16 15.49
CA TYR A 39 -2.67 3.35 14.35
C TYR A 39 -2.85 4.81 13.93
N ASP A 40 -2.28 5.75 14.68
CA ASP A 40 -2.33 7.17 14.31
C ASP A 40 -1.31 7.47 13.21
N TYR A 41 -1.79 7.83 12.01
CA TYR A 41 -0.89 8.13 10.90
C TYR A 41 0.01 9.33 11.16
N ASN A 42 -0.33 10.24 12.08
CA ASN A 42 0.54 11.34 12.45
C ASN A 42 1.84 10.85 13.11
N ASN A 43 1.81 9.68 13.71
CA ASN A 43 2.96 9.03 14.35
C ASN A 43 3.65 8.02 13.43
N LEU A 44 3.32 8.02 12.16
CA LEU A 44 3.84 7.08 11.17
C LEU A 44 5.36 7.02 11.21
N ARG A 45 5.89 5.79 11.21
CA ARG A 45 7.31 5.50 11.05
C ARG A 45 7.46 4.27 10.17
N ILE A 46 8.07 4.47 9.00
CA ILE A 46 8.39 3.39 8.08
C ILE A 46 9.90 3.33 7.94
N LYS A 47 10.46 2.16 8.12
CA LYS A 47 11.88 1.95 7.83
C LYS A 47 12.06 1.91 6.31
N LEU A 48 12.74 2.92 5.77
CA LEU A 48 13.11 2.97 4.37
C LEU A 48 14.55 2.46 4.24
N ASP A 49 14.68 1.21 3.81
CA ASP A 49 15.98 0.59 3.55
C ASP A 49 16.22 0.58 2.04
N SER A 50 16.87 1.62 1.56
CA SER A 50 17.04 1.83 0.12
C SER A 50 18.11 0.97 -0.52
N ARG A 51 18.99 0.35 0.26
CA ARG A 51 20.10 -0.50 -0.25
C ARG A 51 20.92 0.17 -1.34
N GLY A 52 21.10 1.48 -1.24
CA GLY A 52 21.81 2.25 -2.28
C GLY A 52 21.02 2.47 -3.57
N LEU A 53 19.76 2.06 -3.63
CA LEU A 53 18.90 2.15 -4.82
C LEU A 53 17.94 3.33 -4.79
N ALA A 54 18.05 4.19 -3.81
CA ALA A 54 17.33 5.47 -3.74
C ALA A 54 18.21 6.50 -3.03
N LYS A 55 17.92 7.78 -3.23
CA LYS A 55 18.71 8.87 -2.64
C LYS A 55 18.44 9.01 -1.15
N MET A 56 17.23 8.67 -0.69
CA MET A 56 16.85 8.74 0.71
C MET A 56 16.81 7.36 1.33
N SER A 57 17.16 7.27 2.62
CA SER A 57 17.10 6.07 3.43
C SER A 57 16.92 6.49 4.89
N GLY A 58 16.43 5.59 5.74
CA GLY A 58 16.23 5.87 7.15
C GLY A 58 14.75 5.79 7.56
N THR A 59 14.34 6.55 8.54
CA THR A 59 12.96 6.55 9.02
C THR A 59 12.10 7.55 8.23
N LEU A 60 11.12 7.04 7.53
CA LEU A 60 10.10 7.84 6.85
C LEU A 60 9.01 8.19 7.85
N LYS A 61 8.68 9.48 7.96
CA LYS A 61 7.63 10.01 8.83
C LYS A 61 6.47 10.51 8.00
N PHE A 62 5.31 10.72 8.65
CA PHE A 62 4.15 11.29 7.97
C PHE A 62 4.46 12.65 7.34
N SER A 63 5.26 13.49 8.00
CA SER A 63 5.65 14.79 7.46
C SER A 63 6.38 14.69 6.11
N ASP A 64 7.06 13.58 5.84
CA ASP A 64 7.71 13.36 4.54
C ASP A 64 6.69 13.11 3.42
N LEU A 65 5.58 12.46 3.74
CA LEU A 65 4.52 12.17 2.78
C LEU A 65 3.54 13.32 2.61
N GLU A 66 3.32 14.07 3.67
CA GLU A 66 2.33 15.14 3.72
C GLU A 66 2.60 16.23 2.67
N GLY A 67 3.86 16.46 2.33
CA GLY A 67 4.25 17.44 1.31
C GLY A 67 4.01 16.99 -0.13
N LEU A 68 3.71 15.73 -0.36
CA LEU A 68 3.42 15.23 -1.70
C LEU A 68 1.99 15.57 -2.13
N PRO A 69 1.73 15.61 -3.46
CA PRO A 69 0.37 15.86 -3.94
C PRO A 69 -0.62 14.85 -3.36
N ARG A 70 -1.68 15.36 -2.75
CA ARG A 70 -2.76 14.51 -2.23
C ARG A 70 -3.52 13.88 -3.38
N HIS A 71 -3.78 12.59 -3.24
CA HIS A 71 -4.49 11.81 -4.24
C HIS A 71 -5.66 11.07 -3.59
N SER A 72 -6.81 11.07 -4.27
CA SER A 72 -7.96 10.28 -3.87
C SER A 72 -8.43 9.43 -5.03
N MET A 73 -8.90 8.23 -4.71
CA MET A 73 -9.39 7.29 -5.71
C MET A 73 -10.59 6.52 -5.12
N ILE A 74 -11.66 6.42 -5.91
CA ILE A 74 -12.89 5.73 -5.51
C ILE A 74 -12.99 4.48 -6.35
N THR A 75 -12.79 3.33 -5.73
CA THR A 75 -12.69 2.07 -6.45
C THR A 75 -13.13 0.89 -5.60
N LEU A 76 -13.47 -0.20 -6.28
CA LEU A 76 -13.68 -1.49 -5.67
C LEU A 76 -12.32 -2.17 -5.49
N LEU A 77 -11.96 -2.46 -4.25
CA LEU A 77 -10.79 -3.27 -3.95
C LEU A 77 -11.21 -4.73 -3.85
N GLN A 78 -10.85 -5.51 -4.85
CA GLN A 78 -11.20 -6.93 -4.88
C GLN A 78 -10.41 -7.71 -3.85
N CYS A 79 -11.14 -8.52 -3.09
CA CYS A 79 -10.54 -9.56 -2.24
C CYS A 79 -10.68 -10.90 -2.94
N GLY A 80 -9.78 -11.85 -2.66
CA GLY A 80 -9.89 -13.22 -3.13
C GLY A 80 -11.08 -13.99 -2.54
N ALA A 81 -11.83 -13.36 -1.65
CA ALA A 81 -13.08 -13.88 -1.12
C ALA A 81 -14.19 -13.80 -2.19
N PRO A 82 -15.20 -14.68 -2.12
CA PRO A 82 -16.26 -14.74 -3.14
C PRO A 82 -17.17 -13.51 -3.20
N GLN A 83 -17.04 -12.56 -2.29
CA GLN A 83 -17.86 -11.35 -2.28
C GLN A 83 -16.98 -10.11 -2.46
N PRO A 84 -17.43 -9.13 -3.26
CA PRO A 84 -16.75 -7.86 -3.36
C PRO A 84 -16.79 -7.13 -2.02
N THR A 85 -15.69 -6.46 -1.70
CA THR A 85 -15.54 -5.78 -0.41
C THR A 85 -16.19 -4.41 -0.35
N GLY A 86 -16.66 -3.91 -1.47
CA GLY A 86 -17.32 -2.60 -1.55
C GLY A 86 -16.45 -1.52 -2.17
N ILE A 87 -17.11 -0.48 -2.63
CA ILE A 87 -16.49 0.69 -3.25
C ILE A 87 -16.23 1.71 -2.16
N VAL A 88 -14.99 2.16 -2.03
CA VAL A 88 -14.60 3.15 -1.03
C VAL A 88 -13.70 4.21 -1.64
N LYS A 89 -13.63 5.36 -0.96
CA LYS A 89 -12.71 6.44 -1.30
C LYS A 89 -11.42 6.28 -0.51
N TRP A 90 -10.34 6.01 -1.21
CA TRP A 90 -8.99 5.98 -0.64
C TRP A 90 -8.34 7.34 -0.80
N THR A 91 -7.65 7.82 0.23
CA THR A 91 -6.90 9.08 0.17
C THR A 91 -5.50 8.90 0.73
N GLY A 92 -4.54 9.50 0.05
CA GLY A 92 -3.14 9.47 0.41
C GLY A 92 -2.29 10.11 -0.67
N VAL A 93 -1.23 9.43 -1.10
CA VAL A 93 -0.32 9.91 -2.15
C VAL A 93 -0.07 8.79 -3.15
N ARG A 94 0.23 9.16 -4.39
CA ARG A 94 0.64 8.16 -5.38
C ARG A 94 1.99 7.56 -5.02
N PHE A 95 2.13 6.26 -5.23
CA PHE A 95 3.43 5.62 -5.03
C PHE A 95 4.49 6.21 -5.95
N SER A 96 4.14 6.59 -7.18
CA SER A 96 5.07 7.22 -8.12
C SER A 96 5.63 8.54 -7.57
N ASP A 97 4.81 9.36 -6.93
CA ASP A 97 5.26 10.60 -6.31
C ASP A 97 6.19 10.33 -5.13
N PHE A 98 5.87 9.32 -4.32
CA PHE A 98 6.75 8.86 -3.24
C PHE A 98 8.11 8.38 -3.80
N ALA A 99 8.08 7.55 -4.84
CA ALA A 99 9.29 7.02 -5.46
C ALA A 99 10.18 8.14 -6.01
N ASP A 100 9.58 9.15 -6.63
CA ASP A 100 10.32 10.31 -7.13
C ASP A 100 10.90 11.13 -5.98
N MET A 101 10.16 11.34 -4.91
CA MET A 101 10.64 12.07 -3.73
C MET A 101 11.88 11.43 -3.12
N ILE A 102 11.84 10.11 -2.92
CA ILE A 102 13.00 9.41 -2.34
C ILE A 102 14.12 9.16 -3.36
N GLY A 103 13.88 9.45 -4.64
CA GLY A 103 14.87 9.34 -5.68
C GLY A 103 15.24 7.90 -6.01
N VAL A 104 14.24 7.04 -6.25
CA VAL A 104 14.48 5.64 -6.64
C VAL A 104 15.28 5.62 -7.93
N ALA A 105 16.42 4.90 -7.92
CA ALA A 105 17.31 4.79 -9.06
C ALA A 105 16.74 3.84 -10.10
N GLU A 106 17.12 4.07 -11.37
CA GLU A 106 16.68 3.22 -12.49
C GLU A 106 16.98 1.73 -12.29
N PRO A 107 18.15 1.32 -11.74
CA PRO A 107 18.42 -0.09 -11.49
C PRO A 107 17.53 -0.75 -10.43
N ALA A 108 16.79 -0.01 -9.66
CA ALA A 108 15.85 -0.57 -8.68
C ALA A 108 14.63 -1.14 -9.42
N HIS A 109 14.68 -2.43 -9.73
CA HIS A 109 13.63 -3.10 -10.50
C HIS A 109 12.45 -3.56 -9.65
N TYR A 110 12.71 -3.88 -8.38
CA TYR A 110 11.73 -4.42 -7.44
C TYR A 110 11.71 -3.64 -6.16
N CYS A 111 10.54 -3.60 -5.56
CA CYS A 111 10.30 -3.04 -4.23
C CYS A 111 9.63 -4.11 -3.37
N ARG A 112 10.13 -4.28 -2.15
CA ARG A 112 9.47 -5.08 -1.12
C ARG A 112 8.83 -4.15 -0.11
N LEU A 113 7.54 -4.37 0.14
CA LEU A 113 6.81 -3.70 1.20
C LEU A 113 6.49 -4.74 2.28
N ILE A 114 6.81 -4.39 3.52
CA ILE A 114 6.71 -5.31 4.66
C ILE A 114 5.71 -4.72 5.65
N SER A 115 4.78 -5.56 6.08
CA SER A 115 3.80 -5.21 7.11
C SER A 115 4.40 -5.32 8.50
N HIS A 116 3.72 -4.70 9.47
CA HIS A 116 4.13 -4.71 10.88
C HIS A 116 4.31 -6.12 11.46
N ASP A 117 3.55 -7.11 11.00
CA ASP A 117 3.65 -8.50 11.46
C ASP A 117 4.58 -9.39 10.61
N GLY A 118 5.30 -8.79 9.67
CA GLY A 118 6.27 -9.48 8.84
C GLY A 118 5.76 -9.99 7.51
N TYR A 119 4.45 -9.96 7.26
CA TYR A 119 3.92 -10.25 5.92
C TYR A 119 4.52 -9.28 4.91
N TYR A 120 4.86 -9.75 3.72
CA TYR A 120 5.43 -8.87 2.70
C TYR A 120 4.95 -9.23 1.30
N ILE A 121 5.06 -8.27 0.42
CA ILE A 121 4.89 -8.45 -1.02
C ILE A 121 6.10 -7.88 -1.76
N ASP A 122 6.41 -8.47 -2.89
CA ASP A 122 7.38 -7.96 -3.85
C ASP A 122 6.65 -7.54 -5.11
N GLU A 123 6.91 -6.34 -5.58
CA GLU A 123 6.34 -5.82 -6.82
C GLU A 123 7.41 -5.19 -7.70
N GLU A 124 7.21 -5.28 -8.99
CA GLU A 124 8.04 -4.58 -9.96
C GLU A 124 7.78 -3.08 -9.89
N MET A 125 8.83 -2.29 -9.99
CA MET A 125 8.72 -0.83 -9.96
C MET A 125 7.79 -0.25 -11.03
N PRO A 126 7.80 -0.73 -12.29
CA PRO A 126 6.83 -0.24 -13.28
C PRO A 126 5.37 -0.43 -12.86
N THR A 127 5.06 -1.55 -12.20
CA THR A 127 3.71 -1.80 -11.66
C THR A 127 3.37 -0.81 -10.55
N LEU A 128 4.29 -0.60 -9.61
CA LEU A 128 4.07 0.35 -8.52
C LEU A 128 3.98 1.81 -8.99
N ARG A 129 4.58 2.13 -10.13
CA ARG A 129 4.48 3.47 -10.73
C ARG A 129 3.19 3.69 -11.52
N HIS A 130 2.33 2.70 -11.63
CA HIS A 130 1.02 2.87 -12.26
C HIS A 130 0.23 3.96 -11.52
N PRO A 131 -0.47 4.86 -12.24
CA PRO A 131 -1.15 6.01 -11.62
C PRO A 131 -2.18 5.65 -10.55
N GLN A 132 -2.71 4.43 -10.57
CA GLN A 132 -3.69 3.97 -9.58
C GLN A 132 -3.07 3.36 -8.32
N VAL A 133 -1.75 3.21 -8.26
CA VAL A 133 -1.10 2.66 -7.07
C VAL A 133 -0.79 3.79 -6.11
N MET A 134 -1.24 3.65 -4.86
CA MET A 134 -1.11 4.70 -3.86
C MET A 134 -0.79 4.14 -2.48
N LEU A 135 -0.21 5.00 -1.66
CA LEU A 135 -0.06 4.82 -0.22
C LEU A 135 -1.21 5.60 0.43
N ALA A 136 -2.14 4.88 1.05
CA ALA A 136 -3.35 5.47 1.61
C ALA A 136 -3.33 5.44 3.14
N TRP A 137 -3.74 6.53 3.76
CA TRP A 137 -3.92 6.61 5.22
C TRP A 137 -5.33 7.05 5.61
N MET A 138 -6.18 7.35 4.63
CA MET A 138 -7.58 7.67 4.85
C MET A 138 -8.50 6.82 3.99
N MET A 139 -9.68 6.57 4.49
CA MET A 139 -10.76 5.85 3.81
C MET A 139 -12.07 6.58 4.11
N ASN A 140 -12.81 6.93 3.06
CA ASN A 140 -14.07 7.68 3.18
C ASN A 140 -13.92 8.95 4.05
N ASP A 141 -12.86 9.71 3.82
CA ASP A 141 -12.53 10.98 4.47
C ASP A 141 -12.21 10.88 5.98
N GLU A 142 -12.02 9.67 6.48
CA GLU A 142 -11.61 9.40 7.86
C GLU A 142 -10.29 8.64 7.90
N PRO A 143 -9.55 8.67 9.00
CA PRO A 143 -8.39 7.80 9.14
C PRO A 143 -8.77 6.35 8.88
N LEU A 144 -7.84 5.58 8.29
CA LEU A 144 -8.08 4.16 8.08
C LEU A 144 -8.45 3.48 9.40
N PRO A 145 -9.52 2.69 9.42
CA PRO A 145 -9.75 1.79 10.54
C PRO A 145 -8.61 0.76 10.65
N PRO A 146 -8.26 0.31 11.85
CA PRO A 146 -7.22 -0.72 12.03
C PRO A 146 -7.41 -1.94 11.14
N VAL A 147 -8.62 -2.46 11.03
CA VAL A 147 -8.92 -3.64 10.19
C VAL A 147 -8.70 -3.38 8.70
N ASN A 148 -8.68 -2.14 8.28
CA ASN A 148 -8.51 -1.77 6.88
C ASN A 148 -7.07 -1.34 6.54
N GLY A 149 -6.15 -1.48 7.47
CA GLY A 149 -4.72 -1.36 7.20
C GLY A 149 -4.04 -0.12 7.75
N ALA A 150 -4.64 0.56 8.76
CA ALA A 150 -3.97 1.66 9.44
C ALA A 150 -2.61 1.24 10.00
N PRO A 151 -1.66 2.17 10.11
CA PRO A 151 -1.76 3.60 9.86
C PRO A 151 -1.67 3.97 8.37
N ILE A 152 -1.06 3.12 7.55
CA ILE A 152 -0.89 3.35 6.10
C ILE A 152 -0.84 2.00 5.38
N ARG A 153 -1.42 1.97 4.19
CA ARG A 153 -1.47 0.76 3.37
C ARG A 153 -1.17 1.09 1.91
N LEU A 154 -0.81 0.06 1.17
CA LEU A 154 -0.80 0.09 -0.29
C LEU A 154 -2.23 -0.12 -0.81
N VAL A 155 -2.61 0.60 -1.84
CA VAL A 155 -3.82 0.32 -2.63
C VAL A 155 -3.40 0.13 -4.08
N MET A 156 -3.68 -1.06 -4.57
CA MET A 156 -3.35 -1.48 -5.94
C MET A 156 -4.60 -2.15 -6.51
N PRO A 157 -5.55 -1.35 -7.04
CA PRO A 157 -6.93 -1.79 -7.27
C PRO A 157 -7.09 -2.78 -8.42
N PHE A 158 -6.09 -2.90 -9.30
CA PHE A 158 -6.09 -3.85 -10.41
C PHE A 158 -5.51 -5.22 -10.05
N ARG A 159 -5.18 -5.44 -8.77
CA ARG A 159 -4.72 -6.72 -8.20
C ARG A 159 -5.68 -7.16 -7.11
N TYR A 160 -5.61 -8.44 -6.71
CA TYR A 160 -6.36 -8.92 -5.56
C TYR A 160 -5.92 -8.20 -4.28
N GLY A 161 -6.85 -8.05 -3.34
CA GLY A 161 -6.64 -7.28 -2.12
C GLY A 161 -5.44 -7.69 -1.27
N ALA A 162 -5.02 -8.96 -1.36
CA ALA A 162 -3.82 -9.44 -0.67
C ALA A 162 -2.54 -8.74 -1.15
N ARG A 163 -2.51 -8.20 -2.36
CA ARG A 163 -1.39 -7.42 -2.89
C ARG A 163 -1.39 -5.97 -2.41
N SER A 164 -2.50 -5.49 -1.89
CA SER A 164 -2.65 -4.17 -1.28
C SER A 164 -2.32 -4.26 0.21
N ILE A 165 -1.04 -4.40 0.50
CA ILE A 165 -0.54 -4.72 1.85
C ILE A 165 -0.91 -3.65 2.87
N LYS A 166 -1.35 -4.10 4.06
CA LYS A 166 -1.79 -3.27 5.20
C LYS A 166 -0.65 -2.97 6.15
N ALA A 167 -0.79 -1.88 6.91
CA ALA A 167 0.09 -1.53 8.03
C ALA A 167 1.58 -1.65 7.67
N ILE A 168 2.00 -0.89 6.67
CA ILE A 168 3.38 -0.93 6.15
C ILE A 168 4.34 -0.44 7.23
N SER A 169 5.37 -1.24 7.53
CA SER A 169 6.42 -0.92 8.50
C SER A 169 7.79 -0.74 7.86
N GLU A 170 8.02 -1.35 6.68
CA GLU A 170 9.31 -1.25 6.00
C GLU A 170 9.13 -1.29 4.49
N ILE A 171 9.97 -0.52 3.79
CA ILE A 171 10.05 -0.49 2.33
C ILE A 171 11.52 -0.65 1.96
N THR A 172 11.82 -1.58 1.04
CA THR A 172 13.18 -1.83 0.56
C THR A 172 13.16 -2.15 -0.94
N PHE A 173 14.32 -2.07 -1.57
CA PHE A 173 14.46 -2.22 -3.02
C PHE A 173 15.50 -3.26 -3.37
N ALA A 174 15.42 -3.80 -4.59
CA ALA A 174 16.38 -4.76 -5.12
C ALA A 174 16.60 -4.61 -6.63
N SER A 175 17.78 -5.02 -7.07
CA SER A 175 18.19 -5.06 -8.46
C SER A 175 19.07 -6.28 -8.70
N PRO A 176 18.74 -7.18 -9.61
CA PRO A 176 17.53 -7.21 -10.44
C PRO A 176 16.29 -7.68 -9.70
N GLY A 177 16.42 -8.23 -8.51
CA GLY A 177 15.34 -8.71 -7.66
C GLY A 177 15.89 -9.17 -6.34
N PHE A 178 15.00 -9.59 -5.45
CA PHE A 178 15.39 -10.17 -4.17
C PHE A 178 15.92 -11.58 -4.40
N SER A 179 17.06 -11.88 -3.80
CA SER A 179 17.61 -13.24 -3.85
C SER A 179 16.64 -14.19 -3.14
N ALA A 180 16.42 -15.35 -3.76
CA ALA A 180 15.73 -16.42 -3.09
C ALA A 180 16.54 -16.80 -1.83
N ARG A 181 15.87 -16.94 -0.71
CA ARG A 181 16.51 -17.47 0.50
C ARG A 181 16.63 -18.97 0.39
N ILE A 182 17.64 -19.51 0.99
CA ILE A 182 17.75 -20.97 1.11
C ILE A 182 16.53 -21.45 1.90
N GLY A 183 15.71 -22.29 1.28
CA GLY A 183 14.50 -22.81 1.88
C GLY A 183 13.24 -21.98 1.65
N ASP A 184 13.33 -20.88 0.92
CA ASP A 184 12.15 -20.09 0.49
C ASP A 184 11.42 -20.76 -0.68
#